data_df66872c5f83eacacb117b6bc46d27f5
#
_entry.id   df66872c5f83eacacb117b6bc46d27f5
#
_cell.length_a   1.000
_cell.length_b   1.000
_cell.length_c   1.000
_cell.angle_alpha   90.00
_cell.angle_beta   90.00
_cell.angle_gamma   90.00
#
_symmetry.space_group_name_H-M   'P 1'
#
loop_
_entity.id
_entity.type
_entity.pdbx_description
1 polymer ?
#
loop_
_entity_poly.entity_id
_entity_poly.type
_entity_poly.pdbx_seq_one_letter_code
_entity_poly.pdbx_strand_id
1 'polypeptide(L)'
;MKYDFTAIEKKWQDYWDQTKPFAAVNGDTTREKFYGLIEFPYPSGQGLHVGHPRPFTAIDIVARKRRMQNYNVLFPIGFDAFGLPTENYAIKNHIHPSEVTSKNIKNFTKQLKMLGYSFDWDRCVDTTDPNYYKWTQWIFLQMFKNGLAYKTTMPVNWCTSCKCVLANEEVVDGVCERCGAPVIRKEKSQWMLAITK
;
A
#
# COMPACT_ATOMS: atom_id res chain seq x y z
N MET A 1 38.26 4.42 19.92
CA MET A 1 36.82 4.25 20.30
C MET A 1 36.13 3.49 19.16
N LYS A 2 35.48 2.36 19.46
CA LYS A 2 34.77 1.60 18.42
C LYS A 2 33.46 2.33 18.11
N TYR A 3 33.18 2.57 16.82
CA TYR A 3 31.93 3.21 16.39
C TYR A 3 30.72 2.27 16.69
N ASP A 4 29.85 2.69 17.58
CA ASP A 4 28.64 1.96 17.96
C ASP A 4 27.45 2.48 17.16
N PHE A 5 27.27 1.93 15.96
CA PHE A 5 26.16 2.31 15.08
C PHE A 5 24.80 1.96 15.67
N THR A 6 24.69 0.85 16.43
CA THR A 6 23.42 0.42 17.02
C THR A 6 22.88 1.44 18.02
N ALA A 7 23.74 1.93 18.91
CA ALA A 7 23.35 2.96 19.90
C ALA A 7 23.02 4.30 19.22
N ILE A 8 23.79 4.67 18.18
CA ILE A 8 23.59 5.92 17.46
C ILE A 8 22.28 5.88 16.66
N GLU A 9 22.02 4.80 15.93
CA GLU A 9 20.78 4.63 15.15
C GLU A 9 19.56 4.65 16.08
N LYS A 10 19.59 3.90 17.18
CA LYS A 10 18.50 3.89 18.17
C LYS A 10 18.23 5.28 18.74
N LYS A 11 19.28 6.02 19.11
CA LYS A 11 19.15 7.39 19.60
C LYS A 11 18.41 8.30 18.61
N TRP A 12 18.77 8.23 17.33
CA TRP A 12 18.16 9.10 16.32
C TRP A 12 16.74 8.66 15.96
N GLN A 13 16.47 7.37 15.90
CA GLN A 13 15.11 6.86 15.68
C GLN A 13 14.16 7.31 16.79
N ASP A 14 14.58 7.20 18.06
CA ASP A 14 13.79 7.67 19.21
C ASP A 14 13.58 9.20 19.17
N TYR A 15 14.60 9.95 18.81
CA TYR A 15 14.51 11.40 18.64
C TYR A 15 13.51 11.79 17.55
N TRP A 16 13.54 11.13 16.40
CA TRP A 16 12.60 11.39 15.29
C TRP A 16 11.17 11.00 15.64
N ASP A 17 10.95 9.92 16.36
CA ASP A 17 9.62 9.51 16.82
C ASP A 17 9.02 10.51 17.81
N GLN A 18 9.85 11.13 18.66
CA GLN A 18 9.40 12.12 19.64
C GLN A 18 9.18 13.51 19.03
N THR A 19 10.11 13.96 18.19
CA THR A 19 10.13 15.35 17.69
C THR A 19 9.43 15.51 16.33
N LYS A 20 9.18 14.42 15.61
CA LYS A 20 8.51 14.39 14.30
C LYS A 20 9.06 15.41 13.28
N PRO A 21 10.39 15.49 13.08
CA PRO A 21 11.01 16.55 12.27
C PRO A 21 10.67 16.45 10.78
N PHE A 22 10.04 15.35 10.37
CA PHE A 22 9.67 15.09 8.99
C PHE A 22 8.19 15.38 8.68
N ALA A 23 7.41 15.80 9.67
CA ALA A 23 6.00 16.12 9.49
C ALA A 23 5.83 17.35 8.59
N ALA A 24 4.94 17.25 7.60
CA ALA A 24 4.56 18.37 6.77
C ALA A 24 3.61 19.31 7.52
N VAL A 25 3.76 20.60 7.31
CA VAL A 25 2.92 21.63 7.96
C VAL A 25 1.74 21.95 7.08
N ASN A 26 0.52 21.79 7.62
CA ASN A 26 -0.70 22.16 6.91
C ASN A 26 -0.85 23.67 6.80
N GLY A 27 -1.30 24.13 5.62
CA GLY A 27 -1.59 25.56 5.40
C GLY A 27 -0.37 26.47 5.37
N ASP A 28 0.84 25.92 5.37
CA ASP A 28 2.06 26.72 5.23
C ASP A 28 2.12 27.35 3.82
N THR A 29 2.06 28.68 3.80
CA THR A 29 2.17 29.50 2.58
C THR A 29 3.53 30.20 2.45
N THR A 30 4.43 29.99 3.43
CA THR A 30 5.73 30.67 3.49
C THR A 30 6.84 29.87 2.80
N ARG A 31 6.66 28.57 2.65
CA ARG A 31 7.60 27.66 2.01
C ARG A 31 7.01 27.04 0.75
N GLU A 32 7.87 26.81 -0.23
CA GLU A 32 7.49 26.00 -1.39
C GLU A 32 7.14 24.57 -0.97
N LYS A 33 6.14 23.99 -1.63
CA LYS A 33 5.68 22.63 -1.34
C LYS A 33 6.42 21.61 -2.20
N PHE A 34 6.79 20.51 -1.59
CA PHE A 34 7.29 19.35 -2.30
C PHE A 34 6.52 18.11 -1.85
N TYR A 35 5.95 17.38 -2.80
CA TYR A 35 5.27 16.13 -2.55
C TYR A 35 6.11 14.97 -3.09
N GLY A 36 6.71 14.19 -2.20
CA GLY A 36 7.39 12.94 -2.53
C GLY A 36 6.42 11.77 -2.46
N LEU A 37 6.03 11.24 -3.62
CA LEU A 37 5.15 10.07 -3.69
C LEU A 37 5.97 8.81 -3.92
N ILE A 38 5.67 7.79 -3.13
CA ILE A 38 6.21 6.44 -3.29
C ILE A 38 5.07 5.43 -3.29
N GLU A 39 5.23 4.33 -4.02
CA GLU A 39 4.30 3.21 -4.00
C GLU A 39 4.24 2.59 -2.60
N PHE A 40 3.02 2.41 -2.09
CA PHE A 40 2.82 1.79 -0.79
C PHE A 40 3.12 0.29 -0.88
N PRO A 41 3.91 -0.27 0.04
CA PRO A 41 4.17 -1.69 0.05
C PRO A 41 2.89 -2.48 0.37
N TYR A 42 2.76 -3.63 -0.27
CA TYR A 42 1.73 -4.60 0.07
C TYR A 42 2.24 -5.53 1.19
N PRO A 43 1.64 -5.52 2.39
CA PRO A 43 2.14 -6.26 3.54
C PRO A 43 1.75 -7.74 3.50
N SER A 44 2.04 -8.44 2.40
CA SER A 44 1.67 -9.85 2.17
C SER A 44 2.63 -10.86 2.78
N GLY A 45 3.85 -10.45 3.08
CA GLY A 45 4.91 -11.32 3.57
C GLY A 45 5.30 -11.03 5.02
N GLN A 46 6.32 -11.75 5.49
CA GLN A 46 6.83 -11.57 6.86
C GLN A 46 7.68 -10.30 7.04
N GLY A 47 7.86 -9.49 5.99
CA GLY A 47 8.64 -8.27 6.03
C GLY A 47 9.01 -7.75 4.64
N LEU A 48 9.77 -6.66 4.63
CA LEU A 48 10.30 -6.05 3.42
C LEU A 48 11.30 -6.98 2.73
N HIS A 49 11.30 -6.98 1.41
CA HIS A 49 12.38 -7.55 0.61
C HIS A 49 13.25 -6.43 0.02
N VAL A 50 14.44 -6.76 -0.48
CA VAL A 50 15.42 -5.78 -0.98
C VAL A 50 14.91 -4.87 -2.11
N GLY A 51 13.84 -5.24 -2.80
CA GLY A 51 13.19 -4.40 -3.80
C GLY A 51 12.50 -3.17 -3.21
N HIS A 52 12.03 -3.22 -1.96
CA HIS A 52 11.38 -2.08 -1.31
C HIS A 52 12.36 -0.94 -0.98
N PRO A 53 13.50 -1.18 -0.31
CA PRO A 53 14.45 -0.10 0.02
C PRO A 53 14.98 0.67 -1.17
N ARG A 54 15.09 0.06 -2.34
CA ARG A 54 15.66 0.70 -3.52
C ARG A 54 14.94 1.99 -3.92
N PRO A 55 13.64 1.99 -4.25
CA PRO A 55 12.91 3.21 -4.57
C PRO A 55 12.73 4.11 -3.34
N PHE A 56 12.55 3.53 -2.14
CA PHE A 56 12.36 4.33 -0.92
C PHE A 56 13.59 5.16 -0.58
N THR A 57 14.79 4.59 -0.70
CA THR A 57 16.04 5.33 -0.49
C THR A 57 16.21 6.44 -1.52
N ALA A 58 15.91 6.19 -2.79
CA ALA A 58 16.07 7.19 -3.84
C ALA A 58 15.21 8.44 -3.58
N ILE A 59 13.94 8.26 -3.25
CA ILE A 59 13.04 9.39 -2.97
C ILE A 59 13.33 10.02 -1.59
N ASP A 60 13.79 9.25 -0.59
CA ASP A 60 14.18 9.77 0.72
C ASP A 60 15.36 10.76 0.61
N ILE A 61 16.34 10.47 -0.24
CA ILE A 61 17.44 11.38 -0.52
C ILE A 61 16.92 12.71 -1.07
N VAL A 62 15.99 12.66 -2.01
CA VAL A 62 15.38 13.87 -2.58
C VAL A 62 14.56 14.62 -1.52
N ALA A 63 13.74 13.92 -0.73
CA ALA A 63 12.95 14.53 0.33
C ALA A 63 13.82 15.24 1.37
N ARG A 64 14.92 14.63 1.81
CA ARG A 64 15.88 15.25 2.72
C ARG A 64 16.54 16.47 2.11
N LYS A 65 17.00 16.38 0.84
CA LYS A 65 17.55 17.51 0.11
C LYS A 65 16.56 18.68 0.05
N ARG A 66 15.28 18.42 -0.25
CA ARG A 66 14.26 19.47 -0.30
C ARG A 66 14.01 20.12 1.07
N ARG A 67 14.00 19.35 2.16
CA ARG A 67 13.95 19.93 3.51
C ARG A 67 15.14 20.82 3.82
N MET A 68 16.35 20.42 3.42
CA MET A 68 17.56 21.27 3.57
C MET A 68 17.48 22.56 2.75
N GLN A 69 16.69 22.56 1.68
CA GLN A 69 16.40 23.74 0.84
C GLN A 69 15.19 24.55 1.34
N ASN A 70 14.71 24.26 2.56
CA ASN A 70 13.57 24.92 3.20
C ASN A 70 12.21 24.68 2.53
N TYR A 71 12.01 23.58 1.82
CA TYR A 71 10.69 23.19 1.33
C TYR A 71 9.83 22.62 2.46
N ASN A 72 8.51 22.85 2.38
CA ASN A 72 7.54 22.09 3.16
C ASN A 72 7.30 20.75 2.45
N VAL A 73 7.92 19.69 2.97
CA VAL A 73 7.95 18.39 2.30
C VAL A 73 6.89 17.46 2.87
N LEU A 74 5.96 17.04 2.02
CA LEU A 74 5.07 15.92 2.28
C LEU A 74 5.67 14.65 1.67
N PHE A 75 6.13 13.73 2.52
CA PHE A 75 6.63 12.42 2.13
C PHE A 75 5.93 11.35 2.98
N PRO A 76 4.71 10.95 2.61
CA PRO A 76 3.92 9.97 3.35
C PRO A 76 4.34 8.55 3.02
N ILE A 77 3.94 7.63 3.88
CA ILE A 77 3.97 6.18 3.65
C ILE A 77 2.58 5.60 3.92
N GLY A 78 2.32 4.42 3.43
CA GLY A 78 1.11 3.69 3.72
C GLY A 78 1.29 2.22 3.42
N PHE A 79 0.19 1.48 3.54
CA PHE A 79 0.14 0.05 3.27
C PHE A 79 -1.05 -0.24 2.36
N ASP A 80 -0.77 -0.79 1.19
CA ASP A 80 -1.81 -1.34 0.30
C ASP A 80 -2.15 -2.75 0.81
N ALA A 81 -3.19 -2.84 1.64
CA ALA A 81 -3.36 -3.97 2.54
C ALA A 81 -4.51 -4.92 2.17
N PHE A 82 -5.37 -4.59 1.21
CA PHE A 82 -6.34 -5.53 0.66
C PHE A 82 -5.69 -6.45 -0.38
N GLY A 83 -6.02 -7.74 -0.37
CA GLY A 83 -5.60 -8.63 -1.44
C GLY A 83 -5.67 -10.13 -1.14
N LEU A 84 -5.78 -10.91 -2.21
CA LEU A 84 -5.89 -12.37 -2.18
C LEU A 84 -4.74 -13.10 -1.45
N PRO A 85 -3.47 -12.70 -1.53
CA PRO A 85 -2.42 -13.41 -0.81
C PRO A 85 -2.62 -13.44 0.70
N THR A 86 -3.04 -12.33 1.30
CA THR A 86 -3.38 -12.27 2.73
C THR A 86 -4.61 -13.11 3.05
N GLU A 87 -5.65 -13.05 2.23
CA GLU A 87 -6.88 -13.85 2.41
C GLU A 87 -6.58 -15.35 2.30
N ASN A 88 -5.84 -15.78 1.29
CA ASN A 88 -5.45 -17.18 1.12
C ASN A 88 -4.60 -17.70 2.28
N TYR A 89 -3.67 -16.87 2.78
CA TYR A 89 -2.89 -17.21 3.97
C TYR A 89 -3.78 -17.34 5.20
N ALA A 90 -4.72 -16.43 5.39
CA ALA A 90 -5.67 -16.43 6.49
C ALA A 90 -6.58 -17.69 6.47
N ILE A 91 -7.11 -18.04 5.30
CA ILE A 91 -7.92 -19.26 5.10
C ILE A 91 -7.10 -20.51 5.44
N LYS A 92 -5.87 -20.60 4.92
CA LYS A 92 -5.00 -21.77 5.16
C LYS A 92 -4.64 -21.95 6.63
N ASN A 93 -4.52 -20.87 7.39
CA ASN A 93 -4.12 -20.89 8.80
C ASN A 93 -5.30 -20.74 9.77
N HIS A 94 -6.55 -20.69 9.26
CA HIS A 94 -7.77 -20.54 10.06
C HIS A 94 -7.74 -19.31 10.99
N ILE A 95 -7.24 -18.18 10.49
CA ILE A 95 -7.18 -16.88 11.18
C ILE A 95 -7.91 -15.81 10.38
N HIS A 96 -8.31 -14.73 11.03
CA HIS A 96 -8.97 -13.64 10.31
C HIS A 96 -7.95 -12.79 9.51
N PRO A 97 -8.24 -12.39 8.26
CA PRO A 97 -7.31 -11.60 7.44
C PRO A 97 -6.81 -10.32 8.12
N SER A 98 -7.66 -9.64 8.89
CA SER A 98 -7.28 -8.41 9.60
C SER A 98 -6.16 -8.62 10.64
N GLU A 99 -6.09 -9.80 11.26
CA GLU A 99 -5.02 -10.14 12.21
C GLU A 99 -3.68 -10.28 11.49
N VAL A 100 -3.69 -10.97 10.35
CA VAL A 100 -2.51 -11.10 9.49
C VAL A 100 -2.03 -9.74 9.03
N THR A 101 -2.93 -8.93 8.48
CA THR A 101 -2.64 -7.58 7.99
C THR A 101 -2.06 -6.72 9.10
N SER A 102 -2.71 -6.65 10.27
CA SER A 102 -2.23 -5.85 11.40
C SER A 102 -0.82 -6.27 11.87
N LYS A 103 -0.57 -7.59 11.94
CA LYS A 103 0.75 -8.11 12.31
C LYS A 103 1.82 -7.73 11.29
N ASN A 104 1.51 -7.87 10.01
CA ASN A 104 2.44 -7.57 8.93
C ASN A 104 2.74 -6.08 8.86
N ILE A 105 1.73 -5.20 8.95
CA ILE A 105 1.90 -3.74 8.99
C ILE A 105 2.83 -3.34 10.14
N LYS A 106 2.64 -3.90 11.34
CA LYS A 106 3.54 -3.62 12.48
C LYS A 106 4.99 -4.00 12.18
N ASN A 107 5.21 -5.15 11.53
CA ASN A 107 6.56 -5.59 11.17
C ASN A 107 7.19 -4.71 10.08
N PHE A 108 6.43 -4.39 9.03
CA PHE A 108 6.87 -3.48 7.97
C PHE A 108 7.21 -2.09 8.53
N THR A 109 6.35 -1.53 9.40
CA THR A 109 6.60 -0.26 10.08
C THR A 109 7.90 -0.28 10.87
N LYS A 110 8.13 -1.35 11.65
CA LYS A 110 9.37 -1.52 12.40
C LYS A 110 10.60 -1.52 11.47
N GLN A 111 10.54 -2.27 10.37
CA GLN A 111 11.65 -2.36 9.42
C GLN A 111 11.90 -1.03 8.70
N LEU A 112 10.84 -0.32 8.27
CA LEU A 112 10.95 1.00 7.63
C LEU A 112 11.56 2.04 8.58
N LYS A 113 11.20 2.01 9.86
CA LYS A 113 11.80 2.87 10.89
C LYS A 113 13.26 2.54 11.15
N MET A 114 13.63 1.24 11.15
CA MET A 114 15.04 0.82 11.28
C MET A 114 15.90 1.31 10.11
N LEU A 115 15.35 1.40 8.89
CA LEU A 115 16.03 1.97 7.73
C LEU A 115 16.16 3.50 7.81
N GLY A 116 15.49 4.14 8.76
CA GLY A 116 15.64 5.56 9.05
C GLY A 116 15.05 6.50 8.02
N TYR A 117 14.07 6.08 7.22
CA TYR A 117 13.43 6.92 6.22
C TYR A 117 12.70 8.11 6.85
N SER A 118 12.77 9.25 6.16
CA SER A 118 12.17 10.50 6.60
C SER A 118 10.69 10.63 6.22
N PHE A 119 9.92 9.57 6.43
CA PHE A 119 8.47 9.58 6.21
C PHE A 119 7.73 10.46 7.22
N ASP A 120 6.65 11.07 6.77
CA ASP A 120 5.66 11.70 7.63
C ASP A 120 4.71 10.62 8.19
N TRP A 121 5.08 10.04 9.33
CA TRP A 121 4.34 8.95 9.96
C TRP A 121 2.95 9.34 10.47
N ASP A 122 2.70 10.64 10.71
CA ASP A 122 1.36 11.11 11.10
C ASP A 122 0.36 11.05 9.94
N ARG A 123 0.86 10.87 8.72
CA ARG A 123 0.07 10.70 7.49
C ARG A 123 0.20 9.29 6.91
N CYS A 124 0.51 8.34 7.76
CA CYS A 124 0.55 6.94 7.35
C CYS A 124 -0.86 6.45 7.00
N VAL A 125 -0.99 5.80 5.85
CA VAL A 125 -2.26 5.27 5.34
C VAL A 125 -2.30 3.77 5.49
N ASP A 126 -3.42 3.25 5.98
CA ASP A 126 -3.80 1.83 5.89
C ASP A 126 -5.07 1.75 5.03
N THR A 127 -4.97 1.12 3.86
CA THR A 127 -6.11 1.04 2.93
C THR A 127 -7.25 0.18 3.47
N THR A 128 -7.02 -0.64 4.51
CA THR A 128 -8.05 -1.42 5.20
C THR A 128 -8.72 -0.67 6.35
N ASP A 129 -8.26 0.55 6.68
CA ASP A 129 -8.94 1.39 7.66
C ASP A 129 -10.29 1.89 7.07
N PRO A 130 -11.43 1.67 7.77
CA PRO A 130 -12.73 2.19 7.35
C PRO A 130 -12.73 3.71 7.10
N ASN A 131 -11.94 4.47 7.83
CA ASN A 131 -11.81 5.91 7.61
C ASN A 131 -11.13 6.27 6.29
N TYR A 132 -10.34 5.35 5.74
CA TYR A 132 -9.73 5.50 4.42
C TYR A 132 -10.68 4.99 3.32
N TYR A 133 -11.10 3.73 3.34
CA TYR A 133 -11.86 3.16 2.23
C TYR A 133 -13.30 3.69 2.10
N LYS A 134 -13.85 4.36 3.11
CA LYS A 134 -15.15 5.07 2.98
C LYS A 134 -15.17 6.04 1.80
N TRP A 135 -14.01 6.61 1.44
CA TRP A 135 -13.91 7.52 0.30
C TRP A 135 -13.97 6.79 -1.03
N THR A 136 -13.39 5.60 -1.12
CA THR A 136 -13.54 4.70 -2.28
C THR A 136 -15.01 4.30 -2.44
N GLN A 137 -15.69 3.97 -1.36
CA GLN A 137 -17.12 3.67 -1.37
C GLN A 137 -17.94 4.89 -1.80
N TRP A 138 -17.60 6.07 -1.31
CA TRP A 138 -18.26 7.32 -1.73
C TRP A 138 -18.08 7.59 -3.22
N ILE A 139 -16.89 7.46 -3.75
CA ILE A 139 -16.60 7.61 -5.18
C ILE A 139 -17.44 6.62 -6.00
N PHE A 140 -17.49 5.35 -5.61
CA PHE A 140 -18.31 4.35 -6.26
C PHE A 140 -19.79 4.77 -6.28
N LEU A 141 -20.32 5.27 -5.17
CA LEU A 141 -21.69 5.73 -5.09
C LEU A 141 -21.97 6.94 -6.01
N GLN A 142 -20.99 7.86 -6.16
CA GLN A 142 -21.13 8.97 -7.12
C GLN A 142 -21.17 8.43 -8.56
N MET A 143 -20.29 7.48 -8.90
CA MET A 143 -20.29 6.84 -10.22
C MET A 143 -21.61 6.11 -10.49
N PHE A 144 -22.13 5.39 -9.50
CA PHE A 144 -23.42 4.71 -9.61
C PHE A 144 -24.57 5.67 -9.83
N LYS A 145 -24.66 6.74 -9.04
CA LYS A 145 -25.70 7.78 -9.17
C LYS A 145 -25.70 8.49 -10.54
N ASN A 146 -24.52 8.58 -11.17
CA ASN A 146 -24.35 9.19 -12.48
C ASN A 146 -24.40 8.19 -13.64
N GLY A 147 -24.78 6.92 -13.39
CA GLY A 147 -24.86 5.86 -14.41
C GLY A 147 -23.53 5.40 -15.00
N LEU A 148 -22.41 5.76 -14.33
CA LEU A 148 -21.08 5.34 -14.72
C LEU A 148 -20.69 3.99 -14.11
N ALA A 149 -21.28 3.60 -13.00
CA ALA A 149 -21.17 2.26 -12.44
C ALA A 149 -22.49 1.50 -12.66
N TYR A 150 -22.42 0.33 -13.24
CA TYR A 150 -23.57 -0.50 -13.56
C TYR A 150 -23.25 -1.99 -13.41
N LYS A 151 -24.27 -2.79 -13.22
CA LYS A 151 -24.15 -4.24 -13.04
C LYS A 151 -24.59 -4.96 -14.31
N THR A 152 -23.77 -5.90 -14.78
CA THR A 152 -24.08 -6.73 -15.94
C THR A 152 -23.53 -8.14 -15.80
N THR A 153 -24.05 -9.07 -16.58
CA THR A 153 -23.49 -10.42 -16.67
C THR A 153 -22.55 -10.48 -17.87
N MET A 154 -21.37 -11.02 -17.66
CA MET A 154 -20.38 -11.17 -18.71
C MET A 154 -19.47 -12.40 -18.46
N PRO A 155 -18.87 -12.97 -19.51
CA PRO A 155 -17.90 -14.04 -19.36
C PRO A 155 -16.59 -13.48 -18.77
N VAL A 156 -16.14 -14.07 -17.67
CA VAL A 156 -14.89 -13.73 -17.00
C VAL A 156 -13.93 -14.92 -17.00
N ASN A 157 -12.64 -14.66 -16.84
CA ASN A 157 -11.66 -15.70 -16.57
C ASN A 157 -11.81 -16.13 -15.10
N TRP A 158 -12.11 -17.41 -14.89
CA TRP A 158 -12.34 -17.96 -13.56
C TRP A 158 -11.29 -19.00 -13.20
N CYS A 159 -10.54 -18.77 -12.14
CA CYS A 159 -9.66 -19.78 -11.58
C CYS A 159 -10.45 -20.79 -10.76
N THR A 160 -10.34 -22.06 -11.12
CA THR A 160 -11.10 -23.15 -10.47
C THR A 160 -10.58 -23.50 -9.08
N SER A 161 -9.33 -23.19 -8.78
CA SER A 161 -8.68 -23.41 -7.47
C SER A 161 -8.79 -22.20 -6.54
N CYS A 162 -8.33 -21.02 -6.98
CA CYS A 162 -8.43 -19.78 -6.18
C CYS A 162 -9.86 -19.27 -6.03
N LYS A 163 -10.80 -19.76 -6.86
CA LYS A 163 -12.22 -19.36 -6.88
C LYS A 163 -12.42 -17.85 -7.03
N CYS A 164 -11.58 -17.22 -7.85
CA CYS A 164 -11.62 -15.80 -8.13
C CYS A 164 -11.66 -15.51 -9.63
N VAL A 165 -12.06 -14.28 -9.95
CA VAL A 165 -11.97 -13.71 -11.30
C VAL A 165 -10.52 -13.25 -11.52
N LEU A 166 -10.01 -13.49 -12.73
CA LEU A 166 -8.67 -13.11 -13.15
C LEU A 166 -8.74 -12.07 -14.28
N ALA A 167 -7.83 -11.12 -14.25
CA ALA A 167 -7.54 -10.27 -15.40
C ALA A 167 -6.92 -11.10 -16.53
N ASN A 168 -6.89 -10.56 -17.75
CA ASN A 168 -6.32 -11.30 -18.88
C ASN A 168 -4.83 -11.58 -18.68
N GLU A 169 -4.13 -10.65 -18.07
CA GLU A 169 -2.69 -10.70 -17.77
C GLU A 169 -2.34 -11.76 -16.72
N GLU A 170 -3.30 -12.15 -15.89
CA GLU A 170 -3.15 -13.18 -14.84
C GLU A 170 -3.40 -14.61 -15.37
N VAL A 171 -3.68 -14.74 -16.67
CA VAL A 171 -3.88 -16.02 -17.35
C VAL A 171 -2.71 -16.28 -18.29
N VAL A 172 -1.83 -17.19 -17.92
CA VAL A 172 -0.65 -17.57 -18.69
C VAL A 172 -0.84 -18.99 -19.21
N ASP A 173 -0.81 -19.16 -20.52
CA ASP A 173 -1.00 -20.48 -21.18
C ASP A 173 -2.27 -21.24 -20.75
N GLY A 174 -3.35 -20.50 -20.47
CA GLY A 174 -4.64 -21.08 -20.05
C GLY A 174 -4.71 -21.47 -18.58
N VAL A 175 -3.68 -21.17 -17.78
CA VAL A 175 -3.64 -21.45 -16.33
C VAL A 175 -3.51 -20.18 -15.53
N CYS A 176 -3.90 -20.26 -14.26
CA CYS A 176 -3.76 -19.17 -13.31
C CYS A 176 -2.28 -18.95 -12.95
N GLU A 177 -1.76 -17.74 -13.18
CA GLU A 177 -0.38 -17.37 -12.86
C GLU A 177 0.01 -17.68 -11.41
N ARG A 178 -0.95 -17.58 -10.48
CA ARG A 178 -0.70 -17.72 -9.03
C ARG A 178 -0.65 -19.16 -8.55
N CYS A 179 -1.53 -20.03 -9.08
CA CYS A 179 -1.67 -21.39 -8.53
C CYS A 179 -1.51 -22.50 -9.57
N GLY A 180 -1.33 -22.17 -10.86
CA GLY A 180 -1.17 -23.13 -11.96
C GLY A 180 -2.44 -23.91 -12.33
N ALA A 181 -3.58 -23.65 -11.68
CA ALA A 181 -4.83 -24.37 -11.98
C ALA A 181 -5.44 -23.89 -13.29
N PRO A 182 -6.19 -24.76 -14.01
CA PRO A 182 -6.89 -24.39 -15.23
C PRO A 182 -7.85 -23.22 -15.04
N VAL A 183 -7.83 -22.29 -15.98
CA VAL A 183 -8.76 -21.16 -16.05
C VAL A 183 -9.87 -21.49 -17.05
N ILE A 184 -11.11 -21.23 -16.65
CA ILE A 184 -12.29 -21.42 -17.49
C ILE A 184 -13.01 -20.09 -17.72
N ARG A 185 -13.72 -19.98 -18.83
CA ARG A 185 -14.67 -18.88 -19.06
C ARG A 185 -15.96 -19.20 -18.31
N LYS A 186 -16.41 -18.25 -17.48
CA LYS A 186 -17.61 -18.40 -16.66
C LYS A 186 -18.44 -17.13 -16.68
N GLU A 187 -19.73 -17.25 -16.93
CA GLU A 187 -20.68 -16.15 -16.81
C GLU A 187 -20.81 -15.72 -15.33
N LYS A 188 -20.56 -14.46 -15.08
CA LYS A 188 -20.66 -13.86 -13.75
C LYS A 188 -21.29 -12.48 -13.82
N SER A 189 -22.13 -12.20 -12.82
CA SER A 189 -22.60 -10.82 -12.60
C SER A 189 -21.44 -10.00 -12.02
N GLN A 190 -21.10 -8.90 -12.72
CA GLN A 190 -19.99 -8.02 -12.42
C GLN A 190 -20.42 -6.56 -12.37
N TRP A 191 -19.78 -5.78 -11.51
CA TRP A 191 -19.82 -4.34 -11.57
C TRP A 191 -18.86 -3.86 -12.67
N MET A 192 -19.34 -2.95 -13.50
CA MET A 192 -18.58 -2.31 -14.57
C MET A 192 -18.53 -0.81 -14.33
N LEU A 193 -17.40 -0.21 -14.73
CA LEU A 193 -17.21 1.23 -14.71
C LEU A 193 -17.03 1.74 -16.14
N ALA A 194 -17.90 2.67 -16.56
CA ALA A 194 -17.82 3.32 -17.87
C ALA A 194 -16.81 4.47 -17.83
N ILE A 195 -15.53 4.14 -17.71
CA ILE A 195 -14.43 5.11 -17.50
C ILE A 195 -14.10 5.95 -18.74
N THR A 196 -14.67 5.61 -19.89
CA THR A 196 -14.44 6.32 -21.16
C THR A 196 -15.66 7.17 -21.62
N LYS A 197 -16.69 7.27 -20.78
CA LYS A 197 -17.85 8.12 -21.02
C LYS A 197 -17.64 9.56 -20.54
#